data_35c71655cf2b48fb59dfcfc0ed6680e0
#
_entry.id   35c71655cf2b48fb59dfcfc0ed6680e0
#
_cell.length_a   1.000
_cell.length_b   1.000
_cell.length_c   1.000
_cell.angle_alpha   90.00
_cell.angle_beta   90.00
_cell.angle_gamma   90.00
#
_symmetry.space_group_name_H-M   'P 1'
#
loop_
_entity.id
_entity.type
_entity.pdbx_description
1 polymer ?
#
loop_
_entity_poly.entity_id
_entity_poly.type
_entity_poly.pdbx_seq_one_letter_code
_entity_poly.pdbx_strand_id
1 'polypeptide(L)'
;MARRVKRLGFPDWLLNNECVISVDTEELNEDGETVVYKTEPMKCIFDEESNKVFTADGKRVTLAGTVIVKGDFAPALPILSSGTVAINGRTMQIYSAARPRNPDGTVHHTEFEVM
;
A
#
# COMPACT_ATOMS: atom_id res chain seq x y z
N MET A 1 32.33 4.50 -19.74
CA MET A 1 31.00 4.19 -20.31
C MET A 1 29.95 4.30 -19.20
N ALA A 2 29.00 5.18 -19.38
CA ALA A 2 27.93 5.37 -18.41
C ALA A 2 26.98 4.16 -18.44
N ARG A 3 26.76 3.53 -17.29
CA ARG A 3 25.73 2.50 -17.15
C ARG A 3 24.36 3.15 -17.06
N ARG A 4 23.46 2.76 -17.92
CA ARG A 4 22.04 3.08 -17.72
C ARG A 4 21.48 2.23 -16.61
N VAL A 5 20.95 2.89 -15.59
CA VAL A 5 20.15 2.24 -14.57
C VAL A 5 18.77 2.01 -15.15
N LYS A 6 18.36 0.76 -15.24
CA LYS A 6 17.04 0.40 -15.79
C LYS A 6 16.03 0.21 -14.67
N ARG A 7 14.79 0.58 -14.95
CA ARG A 7 13.67 0.22 -14.11
C ARG A 7 13.39 -1.27 -14.27
N LEU A 8 13.11 -1.93 -13.16
CA LEU A 8 12.69 -3.33 -13.18
C LEU A 8 11.28 -3.42 -13.69
N GLY A 9 11.00 -4.46 -14.49
CA GLY A 9 9.64 -4.73 -14.94
C GLY A 9 8.74 -5.15 -13.79
N PHE A 10 7.48 -4.75 -13.85
CA PHE A 10 6.48 -5.21 -12.89
C PHE A 10 5.69 -6.37 -13.53
N PRO A 11 5.45 -7.47 -12.78
CA PRO A 11 4.73 -8.61 -13.32
C PRO A 11 3.22 -8.35 -13.38
N ASP A 12 2.76 -7.57 -14.38
CA ASP A 12 1.36 -7.19 -14.52
C ASP A 12 0.40 -8.38 -14.58
N TRP A 13 0.88 -9.53 -15.01
CA TRP A 13 0.09 -10.76 -15.07
C TRP A 13 -0.28 -11.31 -13.69
N LEU A 14 0.36 -10.83 -12.61
CA LEU A 14 0.00 -11.17 -11.23
C LEU A 14 -1.10 -10.27 -10.65
N LEU A 15 -1.47 -9.20 -11.34
CA LEU A 15 -2.50 -8.27 -10.87
C LEU A 15 -3.90 -8.86 -11.08
N ASN A 16 -4.28 -9.82 -10.28
CA ASN A 16 -5.50 -10.62 -10.42
C ASN A 16 -6.68 -10.14 -9.59
N ASN A 17 -6.46 -9.18 -8.72
CA ASN A 17 -7.49 -8.66 -7.83
C ASN A 17 -7.71 -7.18 -8.10
N GLU A 18 -8.86 -6.68 -7.68
CA GLU A 18 -9.19 -5.26 -7.75
C GLU A 18 -9.38 -4.72 -6.35
N CYS A 19 -8.81 -3.57 -6.06
CA CYS A 19 -8.87 -2.97 -4.74
C CYS A 19 -9.20 -1.48 -4.80
N VAL A 20 -9.72 -0.97 -3.68
CA VAL A 20 -9.87 0.46 -3.42
C VAL A 20 -9.11 0.78 -2.14
N ILE A 21 -8.19 1.72 -2.24
CA ILE A 21 -7.33 2.11 -1.12
C ILE A 21 -7.75 3.47 -0.62
N SER A 22 -7.97 3.58 0.69
CA SER A 22 -8.31 4.83 1.35
C SER A 22 -7.26 5.08 2.43
N VAL A 23 -6.51 6.17 2.33
CA VAL A 23 -5.49 6.52 3.30
C VAL A 23 -5.80 7.88 3.92
N ASP A 24 -5.50 8.00 5.21
CA ASP A 24 -5.64 9.27 5.91
C ASP A 24 -4.47 10.18 5.54
N THR A 25 -4.78 11.42 5.18
CA THR A 25 -3.76 12.44 5.00
C THR A 25 -3.52 13.15 6.34
N GLU A 26 -2.44 13.92 6.41
CA GLU A 26 -2.18 14.74 7.61
C GLU A 26 -2.94 16.06 7.58
N GLU A 27 -3.68 16.33 6.52
CA GLU A 27 -4.47 17.54 6.39
C GLU A 27 -5.82 17.43 7.08
N LEU A 28 -6.26 18.53 7.66
CA LEU A 28 -7.58 18.65 8.27
C LEU A 28 -8.46 19.53 7.37
N ASN A 29 -9.76 19.18 7.27
CA ASN A 29 -10.72 20.00 6.59
C ASN A 29 -11.22 21.13 7.51
N GLU A 30 -12.16 21.95 7.04
CA GLU A 30 -12.72 23.08 7.79
C GLU A 30 -13.40 22.66 9.11
N ASP A 31 -13.91 21.43 9.16
CA ASP A 31 -14.56 20.87 10.34
C ASP A 31 -13.58 20.20 11.31
N GLY A 32 -12.28 20.24 11.03
CA GLY A 32 -11.24 19.60 11.83
C GLY A 32 -11.13 18.11 11.65
N GLU A 33 -11.77 17.54 10.63
CA GLU A 33 -11.68 16.13 10.29
C GLU A 33 -10.51 15.84 9.36
N THR A 34 -9.92 14.65 9.47
CA THR A 34 -8.84 14.21 8.60
C THR A 34 -9.34 14.03 7.17
N VAL A 35 -8.62 14.63 6.23
CA VAL A 35 -8.90 14.44 4.79
C VAL A 35 -8.43 13.04 4.39
N VAL A 36 -9.29 12.30 3.70
CA VAL A 36 -9.00 10.94 3.22
C VAL A 36 -8.74 10.97 1.72
N TYR A 37 -7.62 10.36 1.32
CA TYR A 37 -7.32 10.13 -0.08
C TYR A 37 -7.84 8.75 -0.47
N LYS A 38 -8.79 8.69 -1.39
CA LYS A 38 -9.41 7.43 -1.84
C LYS A 38 -9.13 7.23 -3.33
N THR A 39 -8.66 6.05 -3.69
CA THR A 39 -8.39 5.72 -5.09
C THR A 39 -9.65 5.28 -5.82
N GLU A 40 -9.65 5.41 -7.15
CA GLU A 40 -10.55 4.66 -8.01
C GLU A 40 -10.19 3.17 -7.91
N PRO A 41 -11.12 2.26 -8.26
CA PRO A 41 -10.80 0.83 -8.31
C PRO A 41 -9.58 0.57 -9.17
N MET A 42 -8.60 -0.16 -8.64
CA MET A 42 -7.35 -0.44 -9.31
C MET A 42 -6.95 -1.90 -9.12
N LYS A 43 -6.19 -2.41 -10.07
CA LYS A 43 -5.70 -3.79 -10.00
C LYS A 43 -4.58 -3.93 -8.99
N CYS A 44 -4.56 -5.04 -8.28
CA CYS A 44 -3.55 -5.34 -7.28
C CYS A 44 -3.23 -6.83 -7.23
N ILE A 45 -2.14 -7.14 -6.54
CA ILE A 45 -1.81 -8.49 -6.10
C ILE A 45 -2.22 -8.58 -4.63
N PHE A 46 -3.01 -9.58 -4.27
CA PHE A 46 -3.32 -9.86 -2.88
C PHE A 46 -2.73 -11.21 -2.50
N ASP A 47 -1.64 -11.17 -1.74
CA ASP A 47 -1.02 -12.36 -1.17
C ASP A 47 -1.63 -12.59 0.21
N GLU A 48 -2.66 -13.44 0.26
CA GLU A 48 -3.38 -13.74 1.49
C GLU A 48 -2.60 -14.75 2.31
N GLU A 49 -2.01 -14.27 3.39
CA GLU A 49 -1.21 -15.08 4.29
C GLU A 49 -1.39 -14.61 5.72
N SER A 50 -1.91 -15.48 6.58
CA SER A 50 -2.04 -15.17 8.00
C SER A 50 -0.69 -15.18 8.67
N ASN A 51 -0.30 -14.06 9.26
CA ASN A 51 0.96 -13.92 9.96
C ASN A 51 0.75 -13.15 11.26
N LYS A 52 1.48 -13.55 12.31
CA LYS A 52 1.42 -12.90 13.61
C LYS A 52 2.67 -12.08 13.85
N VAL A 53 2.48 -10.82 14.20
CA VAL A 53 3.57 -9.92 14.53
C VAL A 53 3.34 -9.32 15.91
N PHE A 54 4.42 -8.92 16.58
CA PHE A 54 4.37 -8.22 17.85
C PHE A 54 4.66 -6.74 17.62
N THR A 55 3.83 -5.88 18.20
CA THR A 55 4.07 -4.45 18.20
C THR A 55 5.14 -4.10 19.23
N ALA A 56 5.62 -2.85 19.18
CA ALA A 56 6.64 -2.37 20.12
C ALA A 56 6.19 -2.42 21.60
N ASP A 57 4.89 -2.34 21.85
CA ASP A 57 4.30 -2.43 23.18
C ASP A 57 3.97 -3.89 23.59
N GLY A 58 4.38 -4.87 22.81
CA GLY A 58 4.21 -6.30 23.12
C GLY A 58 2.84 -6.87 22.73
N LYS A 59 1.99 -6.11 22.05
CA LYS A 59 0.70 -6.63 21.59
C LYS A 59 0.87 -7.50 20.36
N ARG A 60 0.06 -8.55 20.27
CA ARG A 60 0.04 -9.47 19.16
C ARG A 60 -0.99 -9.03 18.12
N VAL A 61 -0.56 -8.86 16.88
CA VAL A 61 -1.41 -8.50 15.75
C VAL A 61 -1.37 -9.62 14.73
N THR A 62 -2.52 -10.02 14.21
CA THR A 62 -2.60 -11.00 13.12
C THR A 62 -2.81 -10.27 11.81
N LEU A 63 -1.84 -10.40 10.90
CA LEU A 63 -1.94 -9.85 9.55
C LEU A 63 -2.76 -10.78 8.66
N ALA A 64 -3.58 -10.21 7.77
CA ALA A 64 -4.37 -10.98 6.82
C ALA A 64 -3.61 -11.25 5.51
N GLY A 65 -2.61 -10.45 5.19
CA GLY A 65 -1.81 -10.62 4.00
C GLY A 65 -1.11 -9.34 3.56
N THR A 66 -0.63 -9.37 2.33
CA THR A 66 0.06 -8.24 1.69
C THR A 66 -0.66 -7.85 0.41
N VAL A 67 -0.91 -6.57 0.23
CA VAL A 67 -1.49 -6.00 -0.99
C VAL A 67 -0.41 -5.23 -1.74
N ILE A 68 -0.23 -5.52 -3.02
CA ILE A 68 0.78 -4.90 -3.85
C ILE A 68 0.11 -4.22 -5.03
N VAL A 69 0.39 -2.94 -5.22
CA VAL A 69 -0.07 -2.17 -6.37
C VAL A 69 1.13 -1.67 -7.16
N LYS A 70 0.98 -1.59 -8.49
CA LYS A 70 2.04 -1.15 -9.38
C LYS A 70 2.34 0.34 -9.17
N GLY A 71 3.62 0.68 -9.09
CA GLY A 71 4.07 2.06 -8.96
C GLY A 71 3.69 2.71 -7.64
N ASP A 72 3.69 4.03 -7.63
CA ASP A 72 3.27 4.83 -6.48
C ASP A 72 1.85 5.33 -6.71
N PHE A 73 0.87 4.79 -5.96
CA PHE A 73 -0.52 5.17 -6.15
C PHE A 73 -0.83 6.59 -5.62
N ALA A 74 0.03 7.14 -4.78
CA ALA A 74 -0.20 8.44 -4.15
C ALA A 74 1.13 9.20 -3.98
N PRO A 75 1.77 9.64 -5.09
CA PRO A 75 3.09 10.28 -5.00
C PRO A 75 3.10 11.58 -4.21
N ALA A 76 1.95 12.22 -4.05
CA ALA A 76 1.82 13.43 -3.26
C ALA A 76 1.79 13.18 -1.75
N LEU A 77 1.60 11.93 -1.31
CA LEU A 77 1.52 11.60 0.12
C LEU A 77 2.85 11.00 0.60
N PRO A 78 3.55 11.66 1.53
CA PRO A 78 4.84 11.16 2.03
C PRO A 78 4.70 9.95 2.94
N ILE A 79 3.59 9.82 3.66
CA ILE A 79 3.34 8.74 4.63
C ILE A 79 2.06 7.99 4.26
N LEU A 80 2.14 6.66 4.27
CA LEU A 80 1.02 5.76 3.94
C LEU A 80 0.79 4.78 5.10
N SER A 81 0.58 5.28 6.29
CA SER A 81 0.57 4.43 7.49
C SER A 81 -0.81 4.19 8.11
N SER A 82 -1.84 4.87 7.62
CA SER A 82 -3.17 4.75 8.21
C SER A 82 -4.23 4.75 7.11
N GLY A 83 -5.13 3.80 7.19
CA GLY A 83 -6.20 3.70 6.20
C GLY A 83 -6.72 2.28 6.05
N THR A 84 -7.44 2.06 4.95
CA THR A 84 -8.07 0.77 4.65
C THR A 84 -7.84 0.37 3.21
N VAL A 85 -7.91 -0.94 2.98
CA VAL A 85 -7.92 -1.54 1.64
C VAL A 85 -9.15 -2.42 1.52
N ALA A 86 -9.97 -2.17 0.51
CA ALA A 86 -11.15 -2.98 0.22
C ALA A 86 -10.87 -3.89 -0.98
N ILE A 87 -10.97 -5.19 -0.80
CA ILE A 87 -10.74 -6.21 -1.82
C ILE A 87 -11.84 -7.27 -1.71
N ASN A 88 -12.49 -7.59 -2.83
CA ASN A 88 -13.48 -8.66 -2.90
C ASN A 88 -14.61 -8.54 -1.83
N GLY A 89 -15.07 -7.32 -1.59
CA GLY A 89 -16.11 -7.05 -0.60
C GLY A 89 -15.64 -7.06 0.86
N ARG A 90 -14.35 -7.18 1.08
CA ARG A 90 -13.72 -7.26 2.38
C ARG A 90 -12.88 -6.01 2.62
N THR A 91 -13.10 -5.32 3.74
CA THR A 91 -12.34 -4.13 4.11
C THR A 91 -11.34 -4.48 5.20
N MET A 92 -10.06 -4.20 4.95
CA MET A 92 -8.97 -4.50 5.87
C MET A 92 -8.24 -3.21 6.22
N GLN A 93 -7.68 -3.16 7.43
CA GLN A 93 -6.90 -2.01 7.87
C GLN A 93 -5.45 -2.15 7.43
N ILE A 94 -4.84 -1.02 7.09
CA ILE A 94 -3.41 -0.97 6.78
C ILE A 94 -2.63 -1.01 8.10
N TYR A 95 -1.76 -2.01 8.23
CA TYR A 95 -0.83 -2.13 9.36
C TYR A 95 0.47 -1.40 9.07
N SER A 96 1.02 -1.59 7.88
CA SER A 96 2.23 -0.90 7.43
C SER A 96 2.22 -0.73 5.93
N ALA A 97 3.01 0.21 5.43
CA ALA A 97 3.15 0.45 4.01
C ALA A 97 4.61 0.68 3.65
N ALA A 98 5.00 0.26 2.46
CA ALA A 98 6.34 0.45 1.93
C ALA A 98 6.29 0.78 0.45
N ARG A 99 7.28 1.51 -0.02
CA ARG A 99 7.45 1.86 -1.43
C ARG A 99 8.82 1.40 -1.91
N PRO A 100 8.98 0.10 -2.23
CA PRO A 100 10.24 -0.40 -2.79
C PRO A 100 10.59 0.32 -4.08
N ARG A 101 11.86 0.69 -4.24
CA ARG A 101 12.30 1.52 -5.34
C ARG A 101 13.14 0.75 -6.35
N ASN A 102 13.05 1.17 -7.60
CA ASN A 102 13.96 0.76 -8.65
C ASN A 102 15.37 1.29 -8.38
N PRO A 103 16.41 0.71 -9.01
CA PRO A 103 17.76 1.25 -8.90
C PRO A 103 17.90 2.71 -9.34
N ASP A 104 16.99 3.23 -10.17
CA ASP A 104 16.98 4.64 -10.58
C ASP A 104 16.29 5.58 -9.57
N GLY A 105 15.82 5.05 -8.44
CA GLY A 105 15.15 5.81 -7.40
C GLY A 105 13.64 5.97 -7.56
N THR A 106 13.06 5.54 -8.67
CA THR A 106 11.61 5.58 -8.85
C THR A 106 10.93 4.45 -8.07
N VAL A 107 9.67 4.65 -7.69
CA VAL A 107 8.92 3.62 -6.96
C VAL A 107 8.53 2.49 -7.91
N HIS A 108 8.96 1.26 -7.61
CA HIS A 108 8.64 0.08 -8.38
C HIS A 108 7.20 -0.38 -8.12
N HIS A 109 6.82 -0.43 -6.86
CA HIS A 109 5.48 -0.79 -6.42
C HIS A 109 5.23 -0.27 -5.02
N THR A 110 4.00 -0.35 -4.56
CA THR A 110 3.62 -0.02 -3.19
C THR A 110 3.07 -1.28 -2.52
N GLU A 111 3.57 -1.59 -1.33
CA GLU A 111 3.15 -2.74 -0.53
C GLU A 111 2.41 -2.28 0.71
N PHE A 112 1.31 -2.96 1.04
CA PHE A 112 0.57 -2.76 2.28
C PHE A 112 0.47 -4.08 3.02
N GLU A 113 0.92 -4.12 4.27
CA GLU A 113 0.55 -5.20 5.17
C GLU A 113 -0.81 -4.85 5.77
N VAL A 114 -1.77 -5.76 5.65
CA VAL A 114 -3.15 -5.52 6.06
C VAL A 114 -3.61 -6.51 7.13
N MET A 115 -4.55 -6.07 7.95
CA MET A 115 -5.08 -6.86 9.06
C MET A 115 -6.61 -6.84 9.16
#